data_c19bb2fce118f16bbbfe93d8e0fa8566
#
_entry.id   c19bb2fce118f16bbbfe93d8e0fa8566
#
_cell.length_a   1.000
_cell.length_b   1.000
_cell.length_c   1.000
_cell.angle_alpha   90.00
_cell.angle_beta   90.00
_cell.angle_gamma   90.00
#
_symmetry.space_group_name_H-M   'P 1'
#
loop_
_entity.id
_entity.type
_entity.pdbx_description
1 polymer ?
#
loop_
_entity_poly.entity_id
_entity_poly.type
_entity_poly.pdbx_seq_one_letter_code
_entity_poly.pdbx_strand_id
1 'polypeptide(L)'
;MFYERFVKGRWVAVFGAVYPFMDNERMYCDIPSDIESWAVSCDYGTVNPASFGLWGRKNGVWYRVDEYYFNSRTQGFQKTDEEHYDGLEKLIDGRKIECVIVDPSAASFIEVIRRHRKYTVVSAENNVINGIRQTSQALKDRKIRICKNCRAARREFSLYRWDGSGRSDAPVKETIMQWTT
;
A
#
# COMPACT_ATOMS: atom_id res chain seq x y z
N MET A 1 -14.20 -23.87 -10.62
CA MET A 1 -13.69 -22.54 -10.25
C MET A 1 -13.55 -21.63 -11.47
N PHE A 2 -12.79 -21.97 -12.51
CA PHE A 2 -12.72 -21.21 -13.78
C PHE A 2 -14.11 -20.99 -14.41
N TYR A 3 -14.93 -22.05 -14.51
CA TYR A 3 -16.27 -22.02 -15.06
C TYR A 3 -17.22 -21.07 -14.31
N GLU A 4 -17.22 -21.06 -12.96
CA GLU A 4 -18.04 -20.18 -12.17
C GLU A 4 -17.68 -18.70 -12.33
N ARG A 5 -16.38 -18.40 -12.44
CA ARG A 5 -15.87 -17.03 -12.54
C ARG A 5 -16.00 -16.44 -13.95
N PHE A 6 -15.62 -17.19 -14.98
CA PHE A 6 -15.54 -16.69 -16.35
C PHE A 6 -16.78 -16.98 -17.20
N VAL A 7 -17.52 -18.04 -16.89
CA VAL A 7 -18.72 -18.43 -17.66
C VAL A 7 -19.98 -17.91 -17.01
N LYS A 8 -20.11 -18.01 -15.69
CA LYS A 8 -21.33 -17.55 -14.96
C LYS A 8 -21.23 -16.14 -14.40
N GLY A 9 -20.09 -15.44 -14.53
CA GLY A 9 -19.90 -14.09 -14.01
C GLY A 9 -20.03 -13.98 -12.49
N ARG A 10 -19.98 -15.10 -11.76
CA ARG A 10 -20.07 -15.09 -10.30
C ARG A 10 -18.71 -14.76 -9.68
N TRP A 11 -18.68 -13.82 -8.76
CA TRP A 11 -17.53 -13.59 -7.90
C TRP A 11 -17.33 -14.79 -6.98
N VAL A 12 -16.49 -15.72 -7.38
CA VAL A 12 -16.02 -16.79 -6.51
C VAL A 12 -14.79 -16.26 -5.78
N ALA A 13 -14.76 -16.39 -4.45
CA ALA A 13 -13.60 -16.05 -3.64
C ALA A 13 -12.34 -16.67 -4.26
N VAL A 14 -11.33 -15.83 -4.51
CA VAL A 14 -10.10 -16.28 -5.18
C VAL A 14 -9.36 -17.18 -4.21
N PHE A 15 -9.25 -18.45 -4.55
CA PHE A 15 -8.50 -19.41 -3.76
C PHE A 15 -7.05 -18.92 -3.64
N GLY A 16 -6.56 -18.74 -2.41
CA GLY A 16 -5.22 -18.25 -2.16
C GLY A 16 -5.08 -16.72 -2.01
N ALA A 17 -6.16 -15.93 -2.09
CA ALA A 17 -6.09 -14.50 -1.77
C ALA A 17 -5.65 -14.26 -0.32
N VAL A 18 -4.72 -13.30 -0.11
CA VAL A 18 -4.25 -12.93 1.23
C VAL A 18 -5.34 -12.19 2.01
N TYR A 19 -6.08 -11.31 1.32
CA TYR A 19 -7.16 -10.50 1.89
C TYR A 19 -8.49 -10.74 1.15
N PRO A 20 -9.11 -11.95 1.23
CA PRO A 20 -10.30 -12.29 0.43
C PRO A 20 -11.52 -11.42 0.75
N PHE A 21 -11.58 -10.82 1.94
CA PHE A 21 -12.67 -9.92 2.35
C PHE A 21 -12.60 -8.54 1.68
N MET A 22 -11.45 -8.15 1.11
CA MET A 22 -11.27 -6.88 0.40
C MET A 22 -11.93 -6.86 -0.98
N ASP A 23 -12.43 -7.98 -1.49
CA ASP A 23 -13.27 -8.01 -2.70
C ASP A 23 -14.68 -7.39 -2.46
N ASN A 24 -15.02 -7.08 -1.21
CA ASN A 24 -16.30 -6.45 -0.86
C ASN A 24 -16.18 -4.93 -0.89
N GLU A 25 -16.99 -4.26 -1.71
CA GLU A 25 -17.05 -2.79 -1.84
C GLU A 25 -17.29 -2.06 -0.51
N ARG A 26 -17.95 -2.72 0.47
CA ARG A 26 -18.18 -2.15 1.82
C ARG A 26 -16.92 -1.98 2.64
N MET A 27 -15.80 -2.58 2.23
CA MET A 27 -14.50 -2.40 2.87
C MET A 27 -13.87 -1.06 2.52
N TYR A 28 -14.32 -0.40 1.45
CA TYR A 28 -13.85 0.89 1.00
C TYR A 28 -14.76 2.04 1.48
N CYS A 29 -14.21 3.23 1.60
CA CYS A 29 -14.95 4.40 2.10
C CYS A 29 -14.67 5.65 1.26
N ASP A 30 -15.46 6.68 1.49
CA ASP A 30 -15.15 8.01 1.01
C ASP A 30 -14.10 8.66 1.93
N ILE A 31 -13.41 9.70 1.43
CA ILE A 31 -12.42 10.44 2.21
C ILE A 31 -13.14 11.17 3.34
N PRO A 32 -12.74 10.96 4.61
CA PRO A 32 -13.35 11.68 5.72
C PRO A 32 -12.96 13.16 5.71
N SER A 33 -13.85 14.03 6.17
CA SER A 33 -13.51 15.41 6.53
C SER A 33 -12.72 15.45 7.85
N ASP A 34 -12.08 16.60 8.13
CA ASP A 34 -11.49 16.92 9.44
C ASP A 34 -10.44 15.88 9.90
N ILE A 35 -9.46 15.62 9.03
CA ILE A 35 -8.31 14.79 9.35
C ILE A 35 -7.44 15.49 10.41
N GLU A 36 -7.12 14.78 11.48
CA GLU A 36 -6.41 15.28 12.66
C GLU A 36 -4.89 15.27 12.46
N SER A 37 -4.37 14.25 11.80
CA SER A 37 -2.93 14.11 11.54
C SER A 37 -2.67 13.29 10.27
N TRP A 38 -1.44 13.41 9.75
CA TRP A 38 -1.05 12.84 8.46
C TRP A 38 0.27 12.08 8.57
N ALA A 39 0.36 10.97 7.85
CA ALA A 39 1.59 10.20 7.66
C ALA A 39 1.67 9.67 6.23
N VAL A 40 2.86 9.27 5.80
CA VAL A 40 3.04 8.60 4.51
C VAL A 40 3.75 7.28 4.72
N SER A 41 3.29 6.24 4.04
CA SER A 41 4.02 4.97 3.91
C SER A 41 4.57 4.84 2.49
N CYS A 42 5.83 4.43 2.37
CA CYS A 42 6.51 4.27 1.09
C CYS A 42 6.99 2.82 0.93
N ASP A 43 6.38 2.11 0.00
CA ASP A 43 6.93 0.88 -0.57
C ASP A 43 7.70 1.28 -1.84
N TYR A 44 9.03 1.38 -1.71
CA TYR A 44 9.89 1.88 -2.75
C TYR A 44 10.46 0.74 -3.59
N GLY A 45 10.17 0.75 -4.88
CA GLY A 45 10.70 -0.21 -5.84
C GLY A 45 11.29 0.48 -7.08
N THR A 46 12.46 0.02 -7.53
CA THR A 46 13.08 0.48 -8.78
C THR A 46 12.62 -0.35 -9.98
N VAL A 47 12.57 -1.67 -9.85
CA VAL A 47 12.08 -2.62 -10.86
C VAL A 47 10.63 -3.01 -10.59
N ASN A 48 10.29 -3.19 -9.32
CA ASN A 48 8.92 -3.38 -8.87
C ASN A 48 8.22 -2.03 -8.75
N PRO A 49 6.88 -1.99 -8.74
CA PRO A 49 6.16 -0.73 -8.56
C PRO A 49 6.56 -0.01 -7.28
N ALA A 50 6.76 1.32 -7.37
CA ALA A 50 6.81 2.18 -6.20
C ALA A 50 5.38 2.59 -5.84
N SER A 51 4.99 2.39 -4.57
CA SER A 51 3.65 2.68 -4.05
C SER A 51 3.73 3.47 -2.75
N PHE A 52 3.33 4.74 -2.77
CA PHE A 52 3.27 5.55 -1.57
C PHE A 52 1.81 5.78 -1.19
N GLY A 53 1.50 5.67 0.08
CA GLY A 53 0.15 5.93 0.59
C GLY A 53 0.14 7.14 1.50
N LEU A 54 -0.75 8.10 1.22
CA LEU A 54 -1.05 9.20 2.13
C LEU A 54 -2.12 8.73 3.12
N TRP A 55 -1.79 8.81 4.39
CA TRP A 55 -2.65 8.39 5.48
C TRP A 55 -3.12 9.58 6.29
N GLY A 56 -4.43 9.65 6.51
CA GLY A 56 -5.05 10.60 7.41
C GLY A 56 -5.65 9.90 8.62
N ARG A 57 -5.44 10.42 9.83
CA ARG A 57 -6.01 9.90 11.06
C ARG A 57 -7.22 10.74 11.48
N LYS A 58 -8.30 10.04 11.86
CA LYS A 58 -9.51 10.66 12.43
C LYS A 58 -10.14 9.71 13.45
N ASN A 59 -10.39 10.19 14.65
CA ASN A 59 -11.02 9.42 15.75
C ASN A 59 -10.31 8.07 15.99
N GLY A 60 -8.97 8.04 15.94
CA GLY A 60 -8.18 6.85 16.16
C GLY A 60 -8.17 5.85 14.97
N VAL A 61 -8.84 6.15 13.85
CA VAL A 61 -8.86 5.34 12.63
C VAL A 61 -7.93 5.95 11.60
N TRP A 62 -7.12 5.13 10.95
CA TRP A 62 -6.27 5.52 9.84
C TRP A 62 -6.95 5.27 8.50
N TYR A 63 -6.93 6.26 7.62
CA TYR A 63 -7.52 6.23 6.29
C TYR A 63 -6.42 6.41 5.25
N ARG A 64 -6.23 5.45 4.33
CA ARG A 64 -5.43 5.72 3.13
C ARG A 64 -6.28 6.58 2.21
N VAL A 65 -5.97 7.86 2.16
CA VAL A 65 -6.80 8.88 1.50
C VAL A 65 -6.36 9.19 0.08
N ASP A 66 -5.07 8.97 -0.21
CA ASP A 66 -4.52 9.17 -1.55
C ASP A 66 -3.29 8.29 -1.76
N GLU A 67 -2.81 8.20 -3.00
CA GLU A 67 -1.67 7.37 -3.35
C GLU A 67 -0.86 7.90 -4.52
N TYR A 68 0.45 7.70 -4.45
CA TYR A 68 1.35 7.74 -5.60
C TYR A 68 1.65 6.30 -6.01
N TYR A 69 1.53 6.00 -7.30
CA TYR A 69 1.83 4.68 -7.85
C TYR A 69 2.61 4.82 -9.15
N PHE A 70 3.77 4.20 -9.23
CA PHE A 70 4.58 4.17 -10.44
C PHE A 70 5.10 2.76 -10.69
N ASN A 71 4.79 2.21 -11.85
CA ASN A 71 5.26 0.90 -12.28
C ASN A 71 6.17 1.05 -13.51
N SER A 72 7.49 0.94 -13.31
CA SER A 72 8.50 1.09 -14.35
C SER A 72 8.32 0.12 -15.53
N ARG A 73 7.83 -1.11 -15.26
CA ARG A 73 7.59 -2.12 -16.31
C ARG A 73 6.47 -1.69 -17.25
N THR A 74 5.40 -1.08 -16.74
CA THR A 74 4.28 -0.61 -17.58
C THR A 74 4.54 0.73 -18.22
N GLN A 75 5.40 1.55 -17.63
CA GLN A 75 5.79 2.87 -18.18
C GLN A 75 6.93 2.78 -19.20
N GLY A 76 7.71 1.68 -19.20
CA GLY A 76 8.84 1.48 -20.11
C GLY A 76 10.10 2.26 -19.71
N PHE A 77 10.13 2.92 -18.56
CA PHE A 77 11.30 3.61 -18.02
C PHE A 77 11.33 3.58 -16.49
N GLN A 78 12.50 3.84 -15.93
CA GLN A 78 12.70 3.98 -14.48
C GLN A 78 12.81 5.44 -14.11
N LYS A 79 12.30 5.79 -12.93
CA LYS A 79 12.51 7.08 -12.30
C LYS A 79 13.72 7.05 -11.39
N THR A 80 14.36 8.19 -11.24
CA THR A 80 15.39 8.43 -10.23
C THR A 80 14.75 8.60 -8.84
N ASP A 81 15.56 8.52 -7.79
CA ASP A 81 15.11 8.74 -6.42
C ASP A 81 14.54 10.16 -6.23
N GLU A 82 15.15 11.17 -6.88
CA GLU A 82 14.63 12.55 -6.88
C GLU A 82 13.26 12.68 -7.57
N GLU A 83 13.04 12.01 -8.70
CA GLU A 83 11.74 12.00 -9.37
C GLU A 83 10.66 11.28 -8.55
N HIS A 84 11.04 10.27 -7.77
CA HIS A 84 10.15 9.65 -6.78
C HIS A 84 9.88 10.59 -5.60
N TYR A 85 10.90 11.36 -5.16
CA TYR A 85 10.73 12.38 -4.13
C TYR A 85 9.79 13.50 -4.58
N ASP A 86 9.86 13.95 -5.83
CA ASP A 86 8.89 14.89 -6.41
C ASP A 86 7.46 14.31 -6.39
N GLY A 87 7.33 13.00 -6.60
CA GLY A 87 6.07 12.29 -6.47
C GLY A 87 5.54 12.28 -5.03
N LEU A 88 6.43 12.11 -4.06
CA LEU A 88 6.13 12.19 -2.63
C LEU A 88 5.67 13.60 -2.24
N GLU A 89 6.38 14.65 -2.68
CA GLU A 89 6.00 16.05 -2.42
C GLU A 89 4.61 16.39 -2.98
N LYS A 90 4.32 15.96 -4.21
CA LYS A 90 3.00 16.12 -4.83
C LYS A 90 1.89 15.39 -4.08
N LEU A 91 2.18 14.19 -3.57
CA LEU A 91 1.23 13.42 -2.77
C LEU A 91 0.94 14.12 -1.43
N ILE A 92 1.96 14.65 -0.79
CA ILE A 92 1.85 15.38 0.49
C ILE A 92 1.11 16.70 0.29
N ASP A 93 1.34 17.42 -0.80
CA ASP A 93 0.63 18.64 -1.19
C ASP A 93 0.56 19.68 -0.06
N GLY A 94 1.71 19.98 0.54
CA GLY A 94 1.86 20.98 1.60
C GLY A 94 1.29 20.61 2.97
N ARG A 95 0.74 19.41 3.14
CA ARG A 95 0.22 18.94 4.45
C ARG A 95 1.36 18.76 5.46
N LYS A 96 1.08 19.04 6.72
CA LYS A 96 2.02 18.77 7.82
C LYS A 96 2.02 17.27 8.13
N ILE A 97 3.07 16.57 7.70
CA ILE A 97 3.24 15.14 7.89
C ILE A 97 3.96 14.86 9.22
N GLU A 98 3.47 13.90 10.03
CA GLU A 98 4.14 13.45 11.25
C GLU A 98 5.44 12.69 10.91
N CYS A 99 5.35 11.76 9.95
CA CYS A 99 6.51 10.98 9.49
C CYS A 99 6.27 10.38 8.11
N VAL A 100 7.37 9.99 7.47
CA VAL A 100 7.40 9.13 6.28
C VAL A 100 7.99 7.79 6.68
N ILE A 101 7.19 6.73 6.57
CA ILE A 101 7.58 5.36 6.90
C ILE A 101 8.11 4.71 5.64
N VAL A 102 9.34 4.20 5.65
CA VAL A 102 10.01 3.63 4.49
C VAL A 102 10.66 2.31 4.85
N ASP A 103 10.60 1.32 3.95
CA ASP A 103 11.36 0.08 4.10
C ASP A 103 12.86 0.38 4.21
N PRO A 104 13.56 -0.12 5.24
CA PRO A 104 14.99 0.14 5.44
C PRO A 104 15.87 -0.35 4.27
N SER A 105 15.41 -1.26 3.42
CA SER A 105 16.13 -1.69 2.21
C SER A 105 16.21 -0.58 1.14
N ALA A 106 15.34 0.42 1.18
CA ALA A 106 15.31 1.58 0.26
C ALA A 106 16.32 2.67 0.66
N ALA A 107 17.57 2.29 0.95
CA ALA A 107 18.58 3.19 1.53
C ALA A 107 18.84 4.46 0.72
N SER A 108 18.88 4.36 -0.62
CA SER A 108 19.11 5.51 -1.51
C SER A 108 17.95 6.53 -1.43
N PHE A 109 16.71 6.04 -1.46
CA PHE A 109 15.52 6.90 -1.35
C PHE A 109 15.40 7.55 0.04
N ILE A 110 15.71 6.79 1.11
CA ILE A 110 15.79 7.32 2.47
C ILE A 110 16.79 8.47 2.55
N GLU A 111 17.95 8.32 1.92
CA GLU A 111 18.99 9.36 1.91
C GLU A 111 18.52 10.61 1.16
N VAL A 112 17.79 10.47 0.05
CA VAL A 112 17.18 11.61 -0.66
C VAL A 112 16.21 12.34 0.25
N ILE A 113 15.27 11.65 0.90
CA ILE A 113 14.30 12.29 1.80
C ILE A 113 15.04 13.06 2.93
N ARG A 114 16.08 12.47 3.51
CA ARG A 114 16.87 13.09 4.58
C ARG A 114 17.63 14.32 4.13
N ARG A 115 18.17 14.32 2.92
CA ARG A 115 18.88 15.49 2.35
C ARG A 115 17.97 16.70 2.19
N HIS A 116 16.72 16.49 1.83
CA HIS A 116 15.72 17.56 1.74
C HIS A 116 15.32 18.15 3.11
N ARG A 117 15.55 17.46 4.23
CA ARG A 117 15.34 17.92 5.61
C ARG A 117 13.91 18.40 5.93
N LYS A 118 12.92 17.96 5.17
CA LYS A 118 11.52 18.36 5.37
C LYS A 118 10.74 17.39 6.25
N TYR A 119 11.08 16.09 6.21
CA TYR A 119 10.29 15.04 6.83
C TYR A 119 11.13 14.16 7.75
N THR A 120 10.52 13.72 8.84
CA THR A 120 11.08 12.66 9.70
C THR A 120 10.88 11.32 9.02
N VAL A 121 11.97 10.57 8.80
CA VAL A 121 11.92 9.23 8.23
C VAL A 121 11.94 8.21 9.36
N VAL A 122 10.98 7.28 9.34
CA VAL A 122 10.86 6.14 10.25
C VAL A 122 11.05 4.86 9.44
N SER A 123 11.83 3.93 9.97
CA SER A 123 12.00 2.62 9.34
C SER A 123 10.76 1.76 9.55
N ALA A 124 10.33 1.12 8.47
CA ALA A 124 9.27 0.14 8.53
C ALA A 124 9.71 -1.16 9.22
N GLU A 125 8.77 -1.89 9.81
CA GLU A 125 9.00 -3.24 10.32
C GLU A 125 8.81 -4.26 9.19
N ASN A 126 9.84 -5.10 8.91
CA ASN A 126 9.89 -5.96 7.71
C ASN A 126 9.41 -7.40 7.93
N ASN A 127 8.65 -7.69 8.98
CA ASN A 127 8.10 -9.03 9.17
C ASN A 127 6.81 -9.20 8.35
N VAL A 128 6.96 -9.70 7.11
CA VAL A 128 5.85 -9.84 6.15
C VAL A 128 4.65 -10.60 6.70
N ILE A 129 4.87 -11.76 7.34
CA ILE A 129 3.76 -12.59 7.84
C ILE A 129 3.03 -11.91 8.99
N ASN A 130 3.79 -11.30 9.91
CA ASN A 130 3.21 -10.55 11.01
C ASN A 130 2.45 -9.31 10.50
N GLY A 131 3.04 -8.56 9.56
CA GLY A 131 2.40 -7.43 8.89
C GLY A 131 1.08 -7.80 8.22
N ILE A 132 1.03 -8.94 7.49
CA ILE A 132 -0.22 -9.43 6.89
C ILE A 132 -1.29 -9.69 7.95
N ARG A 133 -0.92 -10.35 9.06
CA ARG A 133 -1.86 -10.66 10.16
C ARG A 133 -2.38 -9.39 10.83
N GLN A 134 -1.50 -8.46 11.16
CA GLN A 134 -1.85 -7.18 11.79
C GLN A 134 -2.74 -6.33 10.88
N THR A 135 -2.35 -6.18 9.60
CA THR A 135 -3.14 -5.47 8.60
C THR A 135 -4.52 -6.10 8.40
N SER A 136 -4.59 -7.43 8.29
CA SER A 136 -5.87 -8.15 8.16
C SER A 136 -6.80 -7.87 9.35
N GLN A 137 -6.26 -7.91 10.57
CA GLN A 137 -7.04 -7.63 11.77
C GLN A 137 -7.47 -6.16 11.82
N ALA A 138 -6.54 -5.22 11.55
CA ALA A 138 -6.82 -3.79 11.56
C ALA A 138 -7.89 -3.38 10.53
N LEU A 139 -7.88 -3.99 9.34
CA LEU A 139 -8.90 -3.79 8.30
C LEU A 139 -10.27 -4.32 8.74
N LYS A 140 -10.32 -5.54 9.31
CA LYS A 140 -11.57 -6.14 9.83
C LYS A 140 -12.16 -5.35 10.99
N ASP A 141 -11.32 -4.86 11.89
CA ASP A 141 -11.70 -4.03 13.04
C ASP A 141 -11.99 -2.58 12.65
N ARG A 142 -11.81 -2.23 11.37
CA ARG A 142 -11.96 -0.86 10.83
C ARG A 142 -11.04 0.17 11.49
N LYS A 143 -9.92 -0.26 12.06
CA LYS A 143 -8.84 0.62 12.55
C LYS A 143 -8.04 1.23 11.41
N ILE A 144 -8.00 0.52 10.26
CA ILE A 144 -7.46 0.97 8.98
C ILE A 144 -8.57 0.91 7.94
N ARG A 145 -8.69 1.92 7.11
CA ARG A 145 -9.63 1.98 6.00
C ARG A 145 -8.96 2.48 4.72
N ILE A 146 -9.42 1.99 3.59
CA ILE A 146 -8.92 2.39 2.26
C ILE A 146 -10.01 3.21 1.57
N CYS A 147 -9.66 4.39 1.09
CA CYS A 147 -10.59 5.24 0.37
C CYS A 147 -10.77 4.74 -1.08
N LYS A 148 -11.95 4.96 -1.63
CA LYS A 148 -12.36 4.47 -2.97
C LYS A 148 -11.48 4.99 -4.10
N ASN A 149 -10.89 6.17 -3.95
CA ASN A 149 -9.98 6.77 -4.92
C ASN A 149 -8.59 6.10 -4.97
N CYS A 150 -8.19 5.35 -3.94
CA CYS A 150 -6.93 4.57 -3.94
C CYS A 150 -7.06 3.33 -4.84
N ARG A 151 -7.05 3.56 -6.16
CA ARG A 151 -7.32 2.51 -7.16
C ARG A 151 -6.21 1.49 -7.29
N ALA A 152 -4.94 1.92 -7.15
CA ALA A 152 -3.81 1.02 -7.20
C ALA A 152 -3.83 0.08 -5.98
N ALA A 153 -4.03 0.60 -4.77
CA ALA A 153 -4.19 -0.21 -3.57
C ALA A 153 -5.33 -1.23 -3.70
N ARG A 154 -6.50 -0.80 -4.20
CA ARG A 154 -7.64 -1.69 -4.45
C ARG A 154 -7.30 -2.83 -5.40
N ARG A 155 -6.61 -2.50 -6.51
CA ARG A 155 -6.16 -3.49 -7.48
C ARG A 155 -5.17 -4.48 -6.85
N GLU A 156 -4.20 -3.99 -6.09
CA GLU A 156 -3.20 -4.82 -5.43
C GLU A 156 -3.86 -5.79 -4.43
N PHE A 157 -4.83 -5.36 -3.62
CA PHE A 157 -5.59 -6.26 -2.73
C PHE A 157 -6.23 -7.43 -3.47
N SER A 158 -6.76 -7.20 -4.68
CA SER A 158 -7.38 -8.26 -5.49
C SER A 158 -6.38 -9.22 -6.12
N LEU A 159 -5.12 -8.78 -6.27
CA LEU A 159 -4.04 -9.57 -6.88
C LEU A 159 -3.17 -10.30 -5.84
N TYR A 160 -3.15 -9.84 -4.58
CA TYR A 160 -2.24 -10.35 -3.57
C TYR A 160 -2.63 -11.76 -3.10
N ARG A 161 -1.75 -12.73 -3.34
CA ARG A 161 -2.02 -14.16 -3.15
C ARG A 161 -0.92 -14.86 -2.41
N TRP A 162 -1.29 -15.94 -1.73
CA TRP A 162 -0.33 -16.90 -1.17
C TRP A 162 0.35 -17.68 -2.30
N ASP A 163 1.62 -18.03 -2.08
CA ASP A 163 2.31 -18.94 -2.99
C ASP A 163 1.71 -20.35 -2.85
N GLY A 164 0.99 -20.78 -3.90
CA GLY A 164 0.34 -22.10 -3.96
C GLY A 164 1.30 -23.27 -4.20
N SER A 165 2.62 -23.02 -4.31
CA SER A 165 3.61 -24.07 -4.56
C SER A 165 3.85 -25.00 -3.36
N GLY A 166 3.31 -24.67 -2.17
CA GLY A 166 3.49 -25.42 -0.93
C GLY A 166 4.92 -25.40 -0.36
N ARG A 167 5.79 -24.56 -0.92
CA ARG A 167 7.20 -24.44 -0.50
C ARG A 167 7.42 -23.39 0.59
N SER A 168 6.51 -22.45 0.74
CA SER A 168 6.58 -21.43 1.79
C SER A 168 5.19 -20.86 2.09
N ASP A 169 4.94 -20.50 3.36
CA ASP A 169 3.78 -19.73 3.79
C ASP A 169 3.95 -18.23 3.46
N ALA A 170 4.59 -17.91 2.34
CA ALA A 170 4.85 -16.54 1.91
C ALA A 170 3.92 -16.16 0.75
N PRO A 171 3.56 -14.89 0.61
CA PRO A 171 2.83 -14.41 -0.57
C PRO A 171 3.72 -14.41 -1.81
N VAL A 172 3.09 -14.47 -3.00
CA VAL A 172 3.80 -14.38 -4.28
C VAL A 172 4.50 -13.02 -4.38
N LYS A 173 5.81 -13.04 -4.64
CA LYS A 173 6.66 -11.82 -4.69
C LYS A 173 6.35 -10.84 -5.84
N GLU A 174 5.51 -11.23 -6.80
CA GLU A 174 5.17 -10.37 -7.95
C GLU A 174 4.14 -9.29 -7.62
N THR A 175 3.46 -9.43 -6.50
CA THR A 175 2.45 -8.48 -6.01
C THR A 175 2.97 -7.88 -4.72
N ILE A 176 3.57 -6.69 -4.81
CA ILE A 176 4.20 -6.06 -3.66
C ILE A 176 3.20 -5.14 -3.00
N MET A 177 2.61 -5.61 -1.92
CA MET A 177 2.08 -4.77 -0.85
C MET A 177 2.81 -5.11 0.43
N GLN A 178 3.90 -4.41 0.71
CA GLN A 178 4.41 -4.32 2.07
C GLN A 178 3.64 -3.19 2.76
N TRP A 179 2.60 -3.55 3.47
CA TRP A 179 1.96 -2.66 4.42
C TRP A 179 2.83 -2.62 5.66
N THR A 180 3.59 -1.56 5.79
CA THR A 180 4.36 -1.28 7.00
C THR A 180 3.41 -0.71 8.04
N THR A 181 3.17 -1.48 9.08
CA THR A 181 2.46 -1.03 10.29
C THR A 181 3.42 -0.33 11.24
#